data_93d09b7701696a03ddd7922ade56c52e
#
_entry.id   93d09b7701696a03ddd7922ade56c52e
#
_cell.length_a   1.000
_cell.length_b   1.000
_cell.length_c   1.000
_cell.angle_alpha   90.00
_cell.angle_beta   90.00
_cell.angle_gamma   90.00
#
_symmetry.space_group_name_H-M   'P 1'
#
loop_
_entity.id
_entity.type
_entity.pdbx_description
1 polymer ?
#
loop_
_entity_poly.entity_id
_entity_poly.type
_entity_poly.pdbx_seq_one_letter_code
_entity_poly.pdbx_strand_id
1 'polypeptide(L)'
;RLDILDTILQDAAVKRDWEELIERVSSKDECLIHGDFHSSNIFVSQTSFKVIDMEYTMTGPFSYDIGYFLANILSQYSAFTIRGNESMCSDLLQVIKDTYQTYFTYFSDHIKGDQQERFLEILQDSLGYLAMANINRIANLGEFPDFDSLINPQESFLAKGLSMMLAQKLLKNRQLLTTPEEACQLIRTTRNNFLTQLLATNEIALILV
;
A
#
# COMPACT_ATOMS: atom_id res chain seq x y z
N ARG A 1 -12.20 5.36 -21.42
CA ARG A 1 -11.22 5.45 -20.35
C ARG A 1 -11.70 6.58 -19.44
N LEU A 2 -12.62 6.29 -18.53
CA LEU A 2 -12.81 7.15 -17.37
C LEU A 2 -11.49 7.06 -16.62
N ASP A 3 -10.78 8.15 -16.55
CA ASP A 3 -9.53 8.17 -15.84
C ASP A 3 -9.87 8.10 -14.35
N ILE A 4 -9.74 6.87 -13.79
CA ILE A 4 -10.03 6.61 -12.38
C ILE A 4 -9.19 7.55 -11.51
N LEU A 5 -7.98 7.84 -11.95
CA LEU A 5 -7.07 8.77 -11.29
C LEU A 5 -7.66 10.18 -11.28
N ASP A 6 -8.16 10.67 -12.42
CA ASP A 6 -8.83 11.98 -12.48
C ASP A 6 -10.01 12.07 -11.53
N THR A 7 -10.83 11.00 -11.45
CA THR A 7 -11.96 10.95 -10.52
C THR A 7 -11.51 11.03 -9.05
N ILE A 8 -10.40 10.37 -8.70
CA ILE A 8 -9.83 10.39 -7.35
C ILE A 8 -9.26 11.77 -7.03
N LEU A 9 -8.58 12.41 -7.99
CA LEU A 9 -7.97 13.73 -7.84
C LEU A 9 -8.99 14.90 -7.92
N GLN A 10 -10.26 14.63 -8.16
CA GLN A 10 -11.33 15.63 -7.98
C GLN A 10 -11.54 15.97 -6.50
N ASP A 11 -11.20 15.08 -5.58
CA ASP A 11 -11.16 15.40 -4.15
C ASP A 11 -9.95 16.29 -3.85
N ALA A 12 -10.23 17.56 -3.51
CA ALA A 12 -9.18 18.57 -3.32
C ALA A 12 -8.18 18.19 -2.19
N ALA A 13 -8.62 17.45 -1.17
CA ALA A 13 -7.73 16.98 -0.10
C ALA A 13 -6.78 15.89 -0.61
N VAL A 14 -7.31 14.92 -1.34
CA VAL A 14 -6.51 13.86 -1.98
C VAL A 14 -5.51 14.43 -2.96
N LYS A 15 -5.95 15.38 -3.79
CA LYS A 15 -5.08 16.04 -4.76
C LYS A 15 -3.91 16.76 -4.08
N ARG A 16 -4.18 17.52 -3.03
CA ARG A 16 -3.15 18.23 -2.28
C ARG A 16 -2.15 17.27 -1.65
N ASP A 17 -2.62 16.20 -0.98
CA ASP A 17 -1.75 15.19 -0.38
C ASP A 17 -0.91 14.46 -1.43
N TRP A 18 -1.47 14.22 -2.61
CA TRP A 18 -0.77 13.63 -3.76
C TRP A 18 0.35 14.54 -4.27
N GLU A 19 0.05 15.83 -4.50
CA GLU A 19 1.01 16.83 -4.96
C GLU A 19 2.14 17.03 -3.95
N GLU A 20 1.82 17.08 -2.65
CA GLU A 20 2.82 17.16 -1.57
C GLU A 20 3.78 15.98 -1.59
N LEU A 21 3.28 14.75 -1.74
CA LEU A 21 4.11 13.56 -1.78
C LEU A 21 5.02 13.52 -3.03
N ILE A 22 4.54 13.97 -4.18
CA ILE A 22 5.37 14.12 -5.39
C ILE A 22 6.50 15.14 -5.16
N GLU A 23 6.18 16.28 -4.56
CA GLU A 23 7.18 17.30 -4.25
C GLU A 23 8.26 16.74 -3.30
N ARG A 24 7.86 15.94 -2.30
CA ARG A 24 8.81 15.31 -1.36
C ARG A 24 9.78 14.35 -2.05
N VAL A 25 9.33 13.55 -3.01
CA VAL A 25 10.22 12.67 -3.79
C VAL A 25 11.26 13.49 -4.55
N SER A 26 10.87 14.65 -5.08
CA SER A 26 11.74 15.49 -5.90
C SER A 26 12.68 16.38 -5.08
N SER A 27 12.35 16.66 -3.81
CA SER A 27 13.06 17.63 -2.97
C SER A 27 13.87 17.02 -1.82
N LYS A 28 13.59 15.77 -1.44
CA LYS A 28 14.27 15.11 -0.32
C LYS A 28 15.35 14.14 -0.79
N ASP A 29 16.61 14.50 -0.53
CA ASP A 29 17.81 13.67 -0.77
C ASP A 29 18.24 12.98 0.53
N GLU A 30 17.39 12.12 1.11
CA GLU A 30 17.64 11.52 2.42
C GLU A 30 18.46 10.24 2.35
N CYS A 31 18.19 9.41 1.35
CA CYS A 31 18.89 8.15 1.13
C CYS A 31 18.86 7.75 -0.35
N LEU A 32 19.62 6.69 -0.67
CA LEU A 32 19.48 6.02 -1.95
C LEU A 32 18.25 5.11 -1.88
N ILE A 33 17.27 5.34 -2.75
CA ILE A 33 16.08 4.51 -2.90
C ILE A 33 16.21 3.61 -4.13
N HIS A 34 15.54 2.46 -4.08
CA HIS A 34 15.44 1.54 -5.22
C HIS A 34 14.58 2.13 -6.35
N GLY A 35 13.53 2.87 -5.98
CA GLY A 35 12.63 3.54 -6.91
C GLY A 35 11.49 2.68 -7.46
N ASP A 36 11.65 1.35 -7.47
CA ASP A 36 10.63 0.36 -7.85
C ASP A 36 10.68 -0.88 -6.95
N PHE A 37 10.63 -0.65 -5.63
CA PHE A 37 10.80 -1.69 -4.61
C PHE A 37 9.50 -2.48 -4.39
N HIS A 38 9.29 -3.51 -5.18
CA HIS A 38 8.13 -4.40 -5.06
C HIS A 38 8.54 -5.87 -4.90
N SER A 39 7.59 -6.73 -4.49
CA SER A 39 7.87 -8.12 -4.15
C SER A 39 8.49 -8.95 -5.27
N SER A 40 8.20 -8.65 -6.55
CA SER A 40 8.79 -9.36 -7.69
C SER A 40 10.28 -9.02 -7.91
N ASN A 41 10.77 -7.91 -7.33
CA ASN A 41 12.17 -7.53 -7.37
C ASN A 41 12.97 -8.08 -6.17
N ILE A 42 12.36 -8.97 -5.37
CA ILE A 42 12.98 -9.59 -4.20
C ILE A 42 13.02 -11.11 -4.39
N PHE A 43 14.20 -11.65 -4.66
CA PHE A 43 14.43 -13.09 -4.68
C PHE A 43 14.73 -13.59 -3.27
N VAL A 44 14.01 -14.61 -2.83
CA VAL A 44 14.16 -15.19 -1.49
C VAL A 44 14.51 -16.67 -1.61
N SER A 45 15.49 -17.11 -0.84
CA SER A 45 15.83 -18.51 -0.61
C SER A 45 15.71 -18.87 0.88
N GLN A 46 15.97 -20.10 1.24
CA GLN A 46 15.94 -20.52 2.66
C GLN A 46 16.96 -19.78 3.55
N THR A 47 18.05 -19.31 2.98
CA THR A 47 19.19 -18.74 3.73
C THR A 47 19.59 -17.33 3.32
N SER A 48 18.99 -16.77 2.26
CA SER A 48 19.37 -15.48 1.73
C SER A 48 18.25 -14.82 0.94
N PHE A 49 18.37 -13.52 0.74
CA PHE A 49 17.54 -12.77 -0.21
C PHE A 49 18.42 -11.88 -1.07
N LYS A 50 17.93 -11.49 -2.25
CA LYS A 50 18.57 -10.52 -3.14
C LYS A 50 17.51 -9.59 -3.70
N VAL A 51 17.83 -8.31 -3.72
CA VAL A 51 17.07 -7.28 -4.43
C VAL A 51 17.72 -7.12 -5.80
N ILE A 52 16.91 -6.99 -6.84
CA ILE A 52 17.31 -6.84 -8.24
C ILE A 52 16.58 -5.67 -8.87
N ASP A 53 16.95 -5.35 -10.12
CA ASP A 53 16.26 -4.38 -10.97
C ASP A 53 16.33 -2.94 -10.44
N MET A 54 17.57 -2.50 -10.23
CA MET A 54 17.88 -1.19 -9.64
C MET A 54 17.95 -0.05 -10.68
N GLU A 55 17.28 -0.18 -11.80
CA GLU A 55 17.36 0.80 -12.90
C GLU A 55 16.74 2.17 -12.57
N TYR A 56 15.79 2.20 -11.60
CA TYR A 56 15.15 3.43 -11.11
C TYR A 56 15.82 4.02 -9.87
N THR A 57 17.00 3.50 -9.49
CA THR A 57 17.70 3.97 -8.29
C THR A 57 18.05 5.45 -8.37
N MET A 58 17.63 6.19 -7.35
CA MET A 58 17.88 7.62 -7.21
C MET A 58 17.95 8.02 -5.73
N THR A 59 18.28 9.28 -5.42
CA THR A 59 18.09 9.82 -4.07
C THR A 59 16.62 10.15 -3.84
N GLY A 60 16.15 9.95 -2.62
CA GLY A 60 14.76 10.21 -2.26
C GLY A 60 14.48 10.06 -0.76
N PRO A 61 13.20 10.18 -0.35
CA PRO A 61 12.80 10.07 1.05
C PRO A 61 12.85 8.62 1.54
N PHE A 62 13.20 8.42 2.81
CA PHE A 62 13.22 7.11 3.48
C PHE A 62 11.90 6.31 3.36
N SER A 63 10.79 7.01 3.27
CA SER A 63 9.44 6.44 3.25
C SER A 63 9.03 5.84 1.89
N TYR A 64 9.74 6.18 0.80
CA TYR A 64 9.30 5.84 -0.56
C TYR A 64 9.25 4.34 -0.82
N ASP A 65 10.38 3.64 -0.68
CA ASP A 65 10.46 2.20 -0.93
C ASP A 65 9.62 1.37 0.05
N ILE A 66 9.49 1.84 1.30
CA ILE A 66 8.58 1.22 2.27
C ILE A 66 7.14 1.24 1.72
N GLY A 67 6.69 2.39 1.26
CA GLY A 67 5.34 2.54 0.69
C GLY A 67 5.13 1.66 -0.54
N TYR A 68 6.08 1.62 -1.46
CA TYR A 68 6.02 0.78 -2.65
C TYR A 68 5.96 -0.71 -2.34
N PHE A 69 6.75 -1.19 -1.40
CA PHE A 69 6.68 -2.57 -0.91
C PHE A 69 5.32 -2.89 -0.30
N LEU A 70 4.85 -2.04 0.61
CA LEU A 70 3.58 -2.25 1.30
C LEU A 70 2.36 -2.15 0.37
N ALA A 71 2.47 -1.51 -0.79
CA ALA A 71 1.42 -1.51 -1.81
C ALA A 71 1.12 -2.92 -2.35
N ASN A 72 2.15 -3.77 -2.53
CA ASN A 72 1.94 -5.18 -2.88
C ASN A 72 1.21 -5.94 -1.77
N ILE A 73 1.61 -5.70 -0.51
CA ILE A 73 0.97 -6.34 0.65
C ILE A 73 -0.51 -5.97 0.72
N LEU A 74 -0.86 -4.70 0.46
CA LEU A 74 -2.25 -4.25 0.43
C LEU A 74 -3.04 -4.87 -0.73
N SER A 75 -2.43 -5.02 -1.91
CA SER A 75 -3.03 -5.69 -3.06
C SER A 75 -3.34 -7.16 -2.74
N GLN A 76 -2.38 -7.88 -2.16
CA GLN A 76 -2.55 -9.26 -1.72
C GLN A 76 -3.62 -9.38 -0.62
N TYR A 77 -3.63 -8.45 0.35
CA TYR A 77 -4.68 -8.40 1.37
C TYR A 77 -6.08 -8.29 0.75
N SER A 78 -6.23 -7.46 -0.27
CA SER A 78 -7.50 -7.30 -0.98
C SER A 78 -7.90 -8.57 -1.73
N ALA A 79 -6.97 -9.22 -2.42
CA ALA A 79 -7.19 -10.48 -3.13
C ALA A 79 -7.61 -11.61 -2.16
N PHE A 80 -6.89 -11.80 -1.06
CA PHE A 80 -7.21 -12.83 -0.07
C PHE A 80 -8.49 -12.51 0.70
N THR A 81 -8.84 -11.24 0.88
CA THR A 81 -10.15 -10.84 1.44
C THR A 81 -11.30 -11.37 0.58
N ILE A 82 -11.23 -11.16 -0.74
CA ILE A 82 -12.30 -11.61 -1.65
C ILE A 82 -12.39 -13.15 -1.70
N ARG A 83 -11.27 -13.83 -1.53
CA ARG A 83 -11.21 -15.31 -1.43
C ARG A 83 -11.63 -15.85 -0.05
N GLY A 84 -11.95 -14.99 0.91
CA GLY A 84 -12.33 -15.41 2.27
C GLY A 84 -11.20 -16.04 3.09
N ASN A 85 -9.94 -15.79 2.75
CA ASN A 85 -8.78 -16.33 3.48
C ASN A 85 -8.37 -15.42 4.64
N GLU A 86 -9.05 -15.55 5.77
CA GLU A 86 -8.84 -14.72 6.96
C GLU A 86 -7.44 -14.88 7.58
N SER A 87 -6.85 -16.09 7.51
CA SER A 87 -5.50 -16.34 8.02
C SER A 87 -4.48 -15.48 7.25
N MET A 88 -4.49 -15.56 5.91
CA MET A 88 -3.60 -14.75 5.08
C MET A 88 -3.83 -13.26 5.28
N CYS A 89 -5.09 -12.82 5.42
CA CYS A 89 -5.37 -11.42 5.72
C CYS A 89 -4.73 -10.97 7.04
N SER A 90 -4.77 -11.82 8.07
CA SER A 90 -4.13 -11.53 9.36
C SER A 90 -2.61 -11.49 9.25
N ASP A 91 -2.02 -12.43 8.53
CA ASP A 91 -0.57 -12.52 8.31
C ASP A 91 -0.06 -11.28 7.53
N LEU A 92 -0.79 -10.85 6.49
CA LEU A 92 -0.42 -9.68 5.71
C LEU A 92 -0.48 -8.37 6.51
N LEU A 93 -1.47 -8.23 7.41
CA LEU A 93 -1.49 -7.09 8.34
C LEU A 93 -0.35 -7.17 9.37
N GLN A 94 0.06 -8.38 9.76
CA GLN A 94 1.24 -8.53 10.60
C GLN A 94 2.51 -8.12 9.86
N VAL A 95 2.66 -8.48 8.57
CA VAL A 95 3.79 -8.03 7.73
C VAL A 95 3.88 -6.51 7.68
N ILE A 96 2.76 -5.79 7.57
CA ILE A 96 2.77 -4.31 7.62
C ILE A 96 3.39 -3.83 8.95
N LYS A 97 2.95 -4.36 10.08
CA LYS A 97 3.46 -3.97 11.40
C LYS A 97 4.93 -4.33 11.57
N ASP A 98 5.31 -5.55 11.19
CA ASP A 98 6.68 -6.05 11.29
C ASP A 98 7.65 -5.25 10.42
N THR A 99 7.20 -4.78 9.25
CA THR A 99 7.99 -3.90 8.38
C THR A 99 8.37 -2.62 9.11
N TYR A 100 7.42 -1.91 9.71
CA TYR A 100 7.70 -0.69 10.46
C TYR A 100 8.52 -0.96 11.72
N GLN A 101 8.16 -1.98 12.49
CA GLN A 101 8.89 -2.37 13.69
C GLN A 101 10.35 -2.66 13.39
N THR A 102 10.61 -3.46 12.35
CA THR A 102 11.97 -3.82 11.92
C THR A 102 12.71 -2.59 11.43
N TYR A 103 12.08 -1.80 10.57
CA TYR A 103 12.68 -0.58 10.04
C TYR A 103 13.08 0.38 11.17
N PHE A 104 12.18 0.68 12.09
CA PHE A 104 12.46 1.58 13.20
C PHE A 104 13.54 1.05 14.15
N THR A 105 13.57 -0.27 14.37
CA THR A 105 14.58 -0.90 15.22
C THR A 105 15.99 -0.76 14.63
N TYR A 106 16.15 -1.03 13.33
CA TYR A 106 17.48 -1.02 12.70
C TYR A 106 17.90 0.37 12.21
N PHE A 107 16.99 1.29 12.05
CA PHE A 107 17.27 2.61 11.49
C PHE A 107 17.38 3.73 12.52
N SER A 108 16.98 3.49 13.77
CA SER A 108 16.96 4.50 14.84
C SER A 108 18.31 5.19 15.02
N ASP A 109 19.41 4.42 14.99
CA ASP A 109 20.75 4.93 15.19
C ASP A 109 21.28 5.81 14.04
N HIS A 110 20.59 5.77 12.88
CA HIS A 110 20.96 6.53 11.67
C HIS A 110 20.14 7.81 11.51
N ILE A 111 19.08 7.97 12.30
CA ILE A 111 18.18 9.13 12.24
C ILE A 111 18.74 10.24 13.12
N LYS A 112 18.93 11.42 12.52
CA LYS A 112 19.32 12.64 13.24
C LYS A 112 18.08 13.41 13.70
N GLY A 113 18.15 14.02 14.89
CA GLY A 113 17.07 14.84 15.44
C GLY A 113 16.12 14.05 16.33
N ASP A 114 14.86 14.48 16.43
CA ASP A 114 13.83 13.79 17.17
C ASP A 114 13.40 12.53 16.43
N GLN A 115 13.74 11.37 16.99
CA GLN A 115 13.43 10.08 16.39
C GLN A 115 11.94 9.82 16.30
N GLN A 116 11.16 10.27 17.28
CA GLN A 116 9.73 10.03 17.32
C GLN A 116 9.01 10.82 16.22
N GLU A 117 9.34 12.09 16.07
CA GLU A 117 8.83 12.94 15.01
C GLU A 117 9.20 12.38 13.63
N ARG A 118 10.47 11.95 13.50
CA ARG A 118 10.97 11.40 12.25
C ARG A 118 10.30 10.08 11.86
N PHE A 119 10.09 9.19 12.83
CA PHE A 119 9.36 7.93 12.56
C PHE A 119 7.91 8.18 12.21
N LEU A 120 7.27 9.17 12.82
CA LEU A 120 5.90 9.57 12.47
C LEU A 120 5.84 10.08 11.02
N GLU A 121 6.78 10.92 10.62
CA GLU A 121 6.87 11.40 9.23
C GLU A 121 7.06 10.23 8.24
N ILE A 122 7.99 9.30 8.54
CA ILE A 122 8.25 8.13 7.69
C ILE A 122 6.99 7.25 7.58
N LEU A 123 6.29 7.00 8.68
CA LEU A 123 5.03 6.24 8.69
C LEU A 123 3.99 6.92 7.80
N GLN A 124 3.71 8.20 8.03
CA GLN A 124 2.67 8.94 7.33
C GLN A 124 2.96 9.07 5.83
N ASP A 125 4.19 9.36 5.46
CA ASP A 125 4.59 9.48 4.07
C ASP A 125 4.58 8.12 3.36
N SER A 126 5.06 7.05 4.00
CA SER A 126 5.02 5.71 3.40
C SER A 126 3.60 5.19 3.20
N LEU A 127 2.66 5.50 4.08
CA LEU A 127 1.23 5.21 3.85
C LEU A 127 0.69 5.98 2.65
N GLY A 128 1.16 7.20 2.43
CA GLY A 128 0.86 7.98 1.24
C GLY A 128 1.42 7.35 -0.04
N TYR A 129 2.70 6.98 -0.06
CA TYR A 129 3.33 6.30 -1.21
C TYR A 129 2.72 4.92 -1.47
N LEU A 130 2.36 4.16 -0.44
CA LEU A 130 1.59 2.93 -0.56
C LEU A 130 0.29 3.17 -1.33
N ALA A 131 -0.47 4.20 -0.92
CA ALA A 131 -1.74 4.54 -1.54
C ALA A 131 -1.54 4.97 -3.00
N MET A 132 -0.57 5.84 -3.27
CA MET A 132 -0.25 6.30 -4.63
C MET A 132 0.17 5.15 -5.55
N ALA A 133 1.07 4.28 -5.09
CA ALA A 133 1.52 3.12 -5.86
C ALA A 133 0.36 2.18 -6.20
N ASN A 134 -0.53 1.93 -5.22
CA ASN A 134 -1.70 1.06 -5.41
C ASN A 134 -2.71 1.67 -6.39
N ILE A 135 -3.03 2.96 -6.25
CA ILE A 135 -3.93 3.69 -7.15
C ILE A 135 -3.38 3.70 -8.57
N ASN A 136 -2.10 4.05 -8.75
CA ASN A 136 -1.46 4.07 -10.06
C ASN A 136 -1.48 2.69 -10.74
N ARG A 137 -1.18 1.63 -9.99
CA ARG A 137 -1.23 0.26 -10.50
C ARG A 137 -2.61 -0.11 -11.00
N ILE A 138 -3.67 0.19 -10.26
CA ILE A 138 -5.05 -0.14 -10.64
C ILE A 138 -5.53 0.75 -11.81
N ALA A 139 -5.18 2.04 -11.82
CA ALA A 139 -5.61 2.99 -12.85
C ALA A 139 -4.93 2.77 -14.20
N ASN A 140 -3.68 2.37 -14.22
CA ASN A 140 -2.87 2.26 -15.45
C ASN A 140 -3.18 1.02 -16.31
N LEU A 141 -4.12 0.17 -15.92
CA LEU A 141 -4.53 -1.03 -16.67
C LEU A 141 -3.34 -1.93 -17.08
N GLY A 142 -2.23 -1.84 -16.38
CA GLY A 142 -1.10 -2.74 -16.54
C GLY A 142 -1.47 -4.16 -16.11
N GLU A 143 -0.76 -5.15 -16.61
CA GLU A 143 -0.85 -6.50 -16.09
C GLU A 143 -0.32 -6.51 -14.65
N PHE A 144 -1.21 -6.79 -13.70
CA PHE A 144 -0.84 -6.96 -12.31
C PHE A 144 -1.01 -8.42 -11.93
N PRO A 145 0.10 -9.17 -11.87
CA PRO A 145 0.08 -10.57 -11.45
C PRO A 145 -0.66 -10.79 -10.13
N ASP A 146 -0.64 -9.79 -9.23
CA ASP A 146 -1.30 -9.86 -7.93
C ASP A 146 -2.82 -10.06 -8.01
N PHE A 147 -3.48 -9.44 -9.00
CA PHE A 147 -4.93 -9.55 -9.16
C PHE A 147 -5.34 -10.52 -10.27
N ASP A 148 -4.56 -10.63 -11.32
CA ASP A 148 -4.98 -11.31 -12.55
C ASP A 148 -4.53 -12.78 -12.58
N SER A 149 -3.44 -13.13 -11.87
CA SER A 149 -2.93 -14.51 -11.84
C SER A 149 -3.53 -15.40 -10.75
N LEU A 150 -4.08 -14.80 -9.67
CA LEU A 150 -4.50 -15.54 -8.48
C LEU A 150 -6.00 -15.75 -8.38
N ILE A 151 -6.81 -14.99 -9.10
CA ILE A 151 -8.28 -14.96 -8.96
C ILE A 151 -8.96 -14.82 -10.33
N ASN A 152 -10.21 -15.22 -10.37
CA ASN A 152 -11.02 -15.06 -11.58
C ASN A 152 -11.34 -13.57 -11.88
N PRO A 153 -11.84 -13.21 -13.08
CA PRO A 153 -12.08 -11.82 -13.45
C PRO A 153 -13.04 -11.05 -12.54
N GLN A 154 -14.05 -11.71 -11.97
CA GLN A 154 -15.00 -11.08 -11.05
C GLN A 154 -14.37 -10.81 -9.70
N GLU A 155 -13.62 -11.79 -9.16
CA GLU A 155 -12.84 -11.62 -7.94
C GLU A 155 -11.78 -10.54 -8.12
N SER A 156 -11.10 -10.52 -9.29
CA SER A 156 -10.12 -9.48 -9.63
C SER A 156 -10.75 -8.08 -9.59
N PHE A 157 -11.92 -7.91 -10.18
CA PHE A 157 -12.64 -6.64 -10.16
C PHE A 157 -12.98 -6.19 -8.72
N LEU A 158 -13.49 -7.09 -7.89
CA LEU A 158 -13.83 -6.80 -6.49
C LEU A 158 -12.58 -6.50 -5.66
N ALA A 159 -11.50 -7.26 -5.86
CA ALA A 159 -10.23 -7.04 -5.16
C ALA A 159 -9.60 -5.68 -5.54
N LYS A 160 -9.63 -5.32 -6.81
CA LYS A 160 -9.20 -3.99 -7.29
C LYS A 160 -10.05 -2.87 -6.67
N GLY A 161 -11.36 -3.05 -6.59
CA GLY A 161 -12.29 -2.11 -5.94
C GLY A 161 -12.01 -1.92 -4.45
N LEU A 162 -11.81 -3.01 -3.72
CA LEU A 162 -11.42 -2.96 -2.30
C LEU A 162 -10.06 -2.28 -2.13
N SER A 163 -9.07 -2.67 -2.92
CA SER A 163 -7.72 -2.11 -2.84
C SER A 163 -7.71 -0.61 -3.11
N MET A 164 -8.48 -0.15 -4.08
CA MET A 164 -8.68 1.28 -4.38
C MET A 164 -9.30 2.03 -3.20
N MET A 165 -10.35 1.47 -2.60
CA MET A 165 -11.00 2.06 -1.43
C MET A 165 -10.05 2.15 -0.22
N LEU A 166 -9.26 1.10 0.02
CA LEU A 166 -8.25 1.08 1.08
C LEU A 166 -7.18 2.15 0.85
N ALA A 167 -6.65 2.25 -0.38
CA ALA A 167 -5.65 3.23 -0.75
C ALA A 167 -6.17 4.67 -0.54
N GLN A 168 -7.37 4.98 -1.02
CA GLN A 168 -7.99 6.30 -0.80
C GLN A 168 -8.18 6.63 0.69
N LYS A 169 -8.61 5.64 1.50
CA LYS A 169 -8.79 5.84 2.93
C LYS A 169 -7.47 6.08 3.65
N LEU A 170 -6.42 5.35 3.30
CA LEU A 170 -5.08 5.55 3.85
C LEU A 170 -4.55 6.93 3.48
N LEU A 171 -4.62 7.33 2.22
CA LEU A 171 -4.14 8.63 1.76
C LEU A 171 -4.84 9.79 2.50
N LYS A 172 -6.17 9.76 2.58
CA LYS A 172 -6.97 10.80 3.25
C LYS A 172 -6.73 10.91 4.76
N ASN A 173 -6.33 9.82 5.40
CA ASN A 173 -6.19 9.77 6.85
C ASN A 173 -4.73 9.66 7.29
N ARG A 174 -3.75 9.61 6.38
CA ARG A 174 -2.35 9.35 6.71
C ARG A 174 -1.81 10.22 7.84
N GLN A 175 -2.13 11.51 7.81
CA GLN A 175 -1.64 12.47 8.82
C GLN A 175 -2.32 12.33 10.20
N LEU A 176 -3.41 11.58 10.30
CA LEU A 176 -4.08 11.27 11.55
C LEU A 176 -3.60 9.96 12.17
N LEU A 177 -2.89 9.14 11.39
CA LEU A 177 -2.37 7.85 11.83
C LEU A 177 -1.00 8.05 12.48
N THR A 178 -0.86 7.58 13.71
CA THR A 178 0.34 7.76 14.53
C THR A 178 1.09 6.44 14.76
N THR A 179 0.44 5.31 14.50
CA THR A 179 1.02 3.98 14.66
C THR A 179 0.66 3.04 13.50
N PRO A 180 1.47 2.01 13.23
CA PRO A 180 1.13 0.95 12.28
C PRO A 180 -0.15 0.20 12.65
N GLU A 181 -0.44 0.07 13.94
CA GLU A 181 -1.66 -0.55 14.47
C GLU A 181 -2.91 0.20 14.04
N GLU A 182 -2.89 1.53 14.12
CA GLU A 182 -3.99 2.39 13.67
C GLU A 182 -4.20 2.27 12.16
N ALA A 183 -3.13 2.21 11.37
CA ALA A 183 -3.22 1.97 9.93
C ALA A 183 -3.85 0.60 9.63
N CYS A 184 -3.43 -0.46 10.31
CA CYS A 184 -4.02 -1.79 10.19
C CYS A 184 -5.48 -1.83 10.63
N GLN A 185 -5.85 -1.09 11.67
CA GLN A 185 -7.24 -0.97 12.12
C GLN A 185 -8.12 -0.24 11.09
N LEU A 186 -7.61 0.82 10.45
CA LEU A 186 -8.30 1.51 9.37
C LEU A 186 -8.53 0.57 8.18
N ILE A 187 -7.53 -0.23 7.81
CA ILE A 187 -7.61 -1.24 6.75
C ILE A 187 -8.72 -2.26 7.09
N ARG A 188 -8.73 -2.82 8.30
CA ARG A 188 -9.75 -3.78 8.75
C ARG A 188 -11.16 -3.20 8.72
N THR A 189 -11.33 -2.00 9.25
CA THR A 189 -12.63 -1.32 9.29
C THR A 189 -13.16 -1.05 7.89
N THR A 190 -12.30 -0.56 6.99
CA THR A 190 -12.68 -0.30 5.60
C THR A 190 -13.06 -1.58 4.88
N ARG A 191 -12.28 -2.66 5.05
CA ARG A 191 -12.59 -4.00 4.53
C ARG A 191 -13.96 -4.49 5.00
N ASN A 192 -14.23 -4.42 6.31
CA ASN A 192 -15.49 -4.90 6.86
C ASN A 192 -16.70 -4.12 6.31
N ASN A 193 -16.56 -2.80 6.17
CA ASN A 193 -17.59 -1.97 5.55
C ASN A 193 -17.83 -2.36 4.07
N PHE A 194 -16.76 -2.60 3.33
CA PHE A 194 -16.85 -3.06 1.94
C PHE A 194 -17.59 -4.40 1.83
N LEU A 195 -17.22 -5.39 2.64
CA LEU A 195 -17.89 -6.70 2.66
C LEU A 195 -19.37 -6.60 3.07
N THR A 196 -19.69 -5.75 4.06
CA THR A 196 -21.09 -5.50 4.45
C THR A 196 -21.90 -4.91 3.30
N GLN A 197 -21.35 -3.97 2.54
CA GLN A 197 -22.02 -3.40 1.38
C GLN A 197 -22.22 -4.43 0.26
N LEU A 198 -21.23 -5.29 0.00
CA LEU A 198 -21.39 -6.38 -0.98
C LEU A 198 -22.49 -7.36 -0.58
N LEU A 199 -22.59 -7.73 0.69
CA LEU A 199 -23.66 -8.61 1.19
C LEU A 199 -25.05 -7.97 1.03
N ALA A 200 -25.15 -6.67 1.28
CA ALA A 200 -26.40 -5.94 1.15
C ALA A 200 -26.89 -5.81 -0.30
N THR A 201 -25.98 -5.83 -1.28
CA THR A 201 -26.32 -5.74 -2.72
C THR A 201 -26.66 -7.09 -3.35
N ASN A 202 -26.65 -8.20 -2.60
CA ASN A 202 -26.83 -9.57 -3.10
C ASN A 202 -25.82 -10.01 -4.20
N GLU A 203 -24.77 -9.26 -4.44
CA GLU A 203 -23.75 -9.60 -5.43
C GLU A 203 -22.90 -10.80 -5.01
N ILE A 204 -22.85 -11.12 -3.71
CA ILE A 204 -22.13 -12.28 -3.17
C ILE A 204 -22.85 -13.61 -3.48
N ALA A 205 -24.16 -13.62 -3.66
CA ALA A 205 -24.89 -14.84 -4.00
C ALA A 205 -24.43 -15.49 -5.31
N LEU A 206 -23.76 -14.71 -6.19
CA LEU A 206 -23.20 -15.16 -7.47
C LEU A 206 -21.75 -15.68 -7.37
N ILE A 207 -21.06 -15.43 -6.25
CA ILE A 207 -19.64 -15.78 -6.08
C ILE A 207 -19.48 -17.08 -5.27
N LEU A 208 -20.50 -17.46 -4.49
CA LEU A 208 -20.45 -18.62 -3.59
C LEU A 208 -21.12 -19.89 -4.16
N VAL A 209 -21.51 -19.89 -5.43
CA VAL A 209 -22.02 -21.05 -6.18
C VAL A 209 -20.96 -21.47 -7.20
#